data_f08e912eaa23aa9abfeec8d8994ba408
#
_entry.id   f08e912eaa23aa9abfeec8d8994ba408
#
_cell.length_a   1.000
_cell.length_b   1.000
_cell.length_c   1.000
_cell.angle_alpha   90.00
_cell.angle_beta   90.00
_cell.angle_gamma   90.00
#
_symmetry.space_group_name_H-M   'P 1'
#
loop_
_entity.id
_entity.type
_entity.pdbx_description
1 polymer ?
#
loop_
_entity_poly.entity_id
_entity_poly.type
_entity_poly.pdbx_seq_one_letter_code
_entity_poly.pdbx_strand_id
1 'polypeptide(L)'
;VALPHSGAPKVEHPLPASVLSGQPCQEALTSDQLSQIFGTVPQGKPDTLGGIGPECKWNNLDSGAGLSVFYVTQPHDGLSGLYQNTKPQAKVWRELSPIQGFPAVANSTFSSGTQTGFCQVSVGISDELTVDASLTPSDAKRASGADPCELSARVADMVVSNLKRKAGA
;
A
#
# COMPACT_ATOMS: atom_id res chain seq x y z
N VAL A 1 23.17 -5.58 -6.80
CA VAL A 1 23.26 -4.14 -6.69
C VAL A 1 22.95 -3.74 -5.25
N ALA A 2 23.75 -2.83 -4.69
CA ALA A 2 23.53 -2.37 -3.32
C ALA A 2 22.23 -1.59 -3.19
N LEU A 3 21.55 -1.76 -2.05
CA LEU A 3 20.32 -1.04 -1.72
C LEU A 3 20.59 0.05 -0.68
N PRO A 4 19.92 1.19 -0.74
CA PRO A 4 19.00 1.57 -1.82
C PRO A 4 19.74 2.06 -3.07
N HIS A 5 19.04 2.05 -4.20
CA HIS A 5 19.56 2.61 -5.45
C HIS A 5 18.45 3.37 -6.19
N SER A 6 18.79 3.93 -7.36
CA SER A 6 17.85 4.64 -8.25
C SER A 6 17.18 5.86 -7.61
N GLY A 7 17.78 6.40 -6.56
CA GLY A 7 17.27 7.57 -5.88
C GLY A 7 16.28 7.27 -4.75
N ALA A 8 16.01 6.00 -4.47
CA ALA A 8 15.13 5.63 -3.37
C ALA A 8 15.77 5.99 -2.02
N PRO A 9 14.96 6.52 -1.06
CA PRO A 9 15.50 6.81 0.27
C PRO A 9 15.82 5.55 1.05
N LYS A 10 16.81 5.65 1.95
CA LYS A 10 17.16 4.57 2.85
C LYS A 10 16.10 4.43 3.95
N VAL A 11 15.81 3.20 4.33
CA VAL A 11 14.93 2.92 5.48
C VAL A 11 15.79 2.89 6.74
N GLU A 12 15.64 3.92 7.59
CA GLU A 12 16.54 4.11 8.75
C GLU A 12 16.28 3.09 9.87
N HIS A 13 15.01 2.73 10.10
CA HIS A 13 14.63 1.82 11.18
C HIS A 13 13.76 0.69 10.62
N PRO A 14 14.38 -0.27 9.89
CA PRO A 14 13.61 -1.29 9.18
C PRO A 14 12.88 -2.23 10.14
N LEU A 15 11.72 -2.71 9.70
CA LEU A 15 11.02 -3.80 10.36
C LEU A 15 11.64 -5.14 9.91
N PRO A 16 11.57 -6.17 10.78
CA PRO A 16 12.04 -7.49 10.37
C PRO A 16 11.17 -8.09 9.27
N ALA A 17 11.79 -8.87 8.38
CA ALA A 17 11.09 -9.47 7.25
C ALA A 17 9.92 -10.37 7.70
N SER A 18 9.99 -10.92 8.90
CA SER A 18 8.95 -11.80 9.44
C SER A 18 7.59 -11.12 9.59
N VAL A 19 7.52 -9.78 9.62
CA VAL A 19 6.21 -9.10 9.69
C VAL A 19 5.38 -9.35 8.43
N LEU A 20 6.01 -9.68 7.30
CA LEU A 20 5.35 -9.98 6.04
C LEU A 20 5.20 -11.48 5.79
N SER A 21 5.43 -12.34 6.78
CA SER A 21 5.35 -13.78 6.60
C SER A 21 3.91 -14.32 6.60
N GLY A 22 2.95 -13.54 7.08
CA GLY A 22 1.53 -13.95 7.13
C GLY A 22 0.76 -13.52 5.90
N GLN A 23 -0.56 -13.69 5.98
CA GLN A 23 -1.48 -13.34 4.89
C GLN A 23 -2.11 -11.97 5.15
N PRO A 24 -2.09 -11.05 4.17
CA PRO A 24 -2.69 -9.72 4.36
C PRO A 24 -4.16 -9.77 4.75
N CYS A 25 -4.93 -10.74 4.24
CA CYS A 25 -6.34 -10.85 4.58
C CYS A 25 -6.58 -11.08 6.06
N GLN A 26 -5.61 -11.69 6.77
CA GLN A 26 -5.77 -12.06 8.17
C GLN A 26 -5.25 -11.02 9.13
N GLU A 27 -4.29 -10.20 8.69
CA GLU A 27 -3.54 -9.37 9.64
C GLU A 27 -3.29 -7.92 9.23
N ALA A 28 -3.42 -7.60 7.93
CA ALA A 28 -3.08 -6.25 7.47
C ALA A 28 -3.97 -5.18 8.08
N LEU A 29 -5.26 -5.48 8.25
CA LEU A 29 -6.24 -4.55 8.81
C LEU A 29 -7.15 -5.28 9.79
N THR A 30 -7.53 -4.58 10.87
CA THR A 30 -8.49 -5.11 11.84
C THR A 30 -9.92 -4.95 11.32
N SER A 31 -10.86 -5.67 11.93
CA SER A 31 -12.29 -5.52 11.61
C SER A 31 -12.77 -4.09 11.85
N ASP A 32 -12.30 -3.44 12.92
CA ASP A 32 -12.67 -2.05 13.20
C ASP A 32 -12.17 -1.11 12.11
N GLN A 33 -10.94 -1.32 11.64
CA GLN A 33 -10.36 -0.51 10.55
C GLN A 33 -11.13 -0.72 9.25
N LEU A 34 -11.48 -1.96 8.92
CA LEU A 34 -12.30 -2.25 7.74
C LEU A 34 -13.67 -1.59 7.84
N SER A 35 -14.27 -1.61 9.02
CA SER A 35 -15.54 -0.93 9.26
C SER A 35 -15.43 0.59 9.07
N GLN A 36 -14.34 1.20 9.52
CA GLN A 36 -14.08 2.62 9.29
C GLN A 36 -13.97 2.94 7.80
N ILE A 37 -13.35 2.05 7.02
CA ILE A 37 -13.14 2.27 5.58
C ILE A 37 -14.43 2.05 4.80
N PHE A 38 -15.16 0.97 5.09
CA PHE A 38 -16.29 0.52 4.27
C PHE A 38 -17.67 0.78 4.88
N GLY A 39 -17.76 1.07 6.18
CA GLY A 39 -19.03 1.10 6.89
C GLY A 39 -19.54 -0.30 7.27
N THR A 40 -18.97 -1.33 6.71
CA THR A 40 -19.22 -2.74 6.99
C THR A 40 -17.88 -3.45 7.02
N VAL A 41 -17.88 -4.76 7.34
CA VAL A 41 -16.66 -5.56 7.31
C VAL A 41 -16.76 -6.56 6.16
N PRO A 42 -16.29 -6.19 4.95
CA PRO A 42 -16.31 -7.14 3.84
C PRO A 42 -15.31 -8.25 4.07
N GLN A 43 -15.56 -9.39 3.45
CA GLN A 43 -14.64 -10.51 3.50
C GLN A 43 -13.49 -10.28 2.52
N GLY A 44 -12.26 -10.45 2.99
CA GLY A 44 -11.09 -10.34 2.14
C GLY A 44 -10.94 -11.55 1.24
N LYS A 45 -10.45 -11.32 0.02
CA LYS A 45 -10.15 -12.37 -0.95
C LYS A 45 -8.63 -12.45 -1.11
N PRO A 46 -8.00 -13.54 -0.64
CA PRO A 46 -6.56 -13.69 -0.78
C PRO A 46 -6.16 -14.03 -2.21
N ASP A 47 -5.00 -13.54 -2.61
CA ASP A 47 -4.37 -13.87 -3.87
C ASP A 47 -2.86 -13.86 -3.68
N THR A 48 -2.14 -14.43 -4.62
CA THR A 48 -0.68 -14.41 -4.63
C THR A 48 -0.22 -14.15 -6.05
N LEU A 49 0.50 -13.03 -6.24
CA LEU A 49 1.13 -12.77 -7.53
C LEU A 49 2.54 -13.36 -7.50
N GLY A 50 2.80 -14.28 -8.41
CA GLY A 50 4.11 -14.89 -8.56
C GLY A 50 5.17 -13.83 -8.83
N GLY A 51 6.31 -13.91 -8.11
CA GLY A 51 7.39 -12.95 -8.25
C GLY A 51 7.16 -11.63 -7.53
N ILE A 52 6.05 -11.47 -6.79
CA ILE A 52 5.76 -10.25 -6.02
C ILE A 52 5.45 -10.58 -4.56
N GLY A 53 4.37 -11.31 -4.31
CA GLY A 53 3.98 -11.69 -2.96
C GLY A 53 2.47 -11.78 -2.77
N PRO A 54 2.03 -11.98 -1.51
CA PRO A 54 0.60 -12.15 -1.21
C PRO A 54 -0.15 -10.82 -1.21
N GLU A 55 -1.41 -10.89 -1.58
CA GLU A 55 -2.33 -9.76 -1.66
C GLU A 55 -3.64 -10.13 -0.99
N CYS A 56 -4.34 -9.12 -0.45
CA CYS A 56 -5.74 -9.25 -0.09
C CYS A 56 -6.55 -8.14 -0.74
N LYS A 57 -7.72 -8.51 -1.26
CA LYS A 57 -8.68 -7.56 -1.83
C LYS A 57 -9.98 -7.59 -1.03
N TRP A 58 -10.48 -6.40 -0.72
CA TRP A 58 -11.78 -6.22 -0.09
C TRP A 58 -12.62 -5.32 -0.99
N ASN A 59 -13.88 -5.67 -1.19
CA ASN A 59 -14.78 -4.90 -2.05
C ASN A 59 -16.15 -4.74 -1.40
N ASN A 60 -16.73 -3.57 -1.60
CA ASN A 60 -18.14 -3.33 -1.30
C ASN A 60 -18.82 -2.98 -2.62
N LEU A 61 -19.55 -3.95 -3.18
CA LEU A 61 -20.18 -3.79 -4.49
C LEU A 61 -21.30 -2.74 -4.47
N ASP A 62 -21.94 -2.55 -3.33
CA ASP A 62 -23.04 -1.58 -3.22
C ASP A 62 -22.54 -0.14 -3.30
N SER A 63 -21.37 0.15 -2.72
CA SER A 63 -20.80 1.50 -2.72
C SER A 63 -19.79 1.75 -3.83
N GLY A 64 -19.28 0.69 -4.45
CA GLY A 64 -18.21 0.76 -5.43
C GLY A 64 -16.81 0.88 -4.81
N ALA A 65 -16.70 0.85 -3.47
CA ALA A 65 -15.40 0.94 -2.81
C ALA A 65 -14.63 -0.36 -2.93
N GLY A 66 -13.30 -0.24 -3.09
CA GLY A 66 -12.40 -1.38 -3.15
C GLY A 66 -11.08 -1.06 -2.50
N LEU A 67 -10.45 -2.08 -1.93
CA LEU A 67 -9.18 -1.94 -1.22
C LEU A 67 -8.30 -3.13 -1.55
N SER A 68 -7.01 -2.87 -1.77
CA SER A 68 -6.00 -3.89 -1.96
C SER A 68 -4.80 -3.60 -1.08
N VAL A 69 -4.28 -4.63 -0.43
CA VAL A 69 -3.03 -4.57 0.32
C VAL A 69 -2.12 -5.67 -0.18
N PHE A 70 -0.92 -5.28 -0.63
CA PHE A 70 0.12 -6.18 -1.10
C PHE A 70 1.29 -6.20 -0.13
N TYR A 71 1.81 -7.37 0.14
CA TYR A 71 3.12 -7.53 0.74
C TYR A 71 4.11 -7.83 -0.39
N VAL A 72 4.92 -6.85 -0.74
CA VAL A 72 5.87 -7.00 -1.85
C VAL A 72 7.18 -7.53 -1.28
N THR A 73 7.37 -8.83 -1.40
CA THR A 73 8.50 -9.55 -0.79
C THR A 73 9.55 -9.97 -1.82
N GLN A 74 9.26 -9.85 -3.11
CA GLN A 74 10.19 -10.20 -4.18
C GLN A 74 10.16 -9.09 -5.23
N PRO A 75 11.29 -8.85 -5.91
CA PRO A 75 12.58 -9.53 -5.85
C PRO A 75 13.54 -9.00 -4.76
N HIS A 76 13.06 -8.46 -3.66
CA HIS A 76 13.84 -7.94 -2.54
C HIS A 76 14.59 -6.64 -2.85
N ASP A 77 13.99 -5.78 -3.65
CA ASP A 77 14.59 -4.48 -4.00
C ASP A 77 13.81 -3.28 -3.42
N GLY A 78 12.72 -3.55 -2.72
CA GLY A 78 11.96 -2.52 -2.01
C GLY A 78 11.58 -1.32 -2.86
N LEU A 79 11.69 -0.11 -2.30
CA LEU A 79 11.42 1.11 -3.06
C LEU A 79 12.40 1.34 -4.20
N SER A 80 13.61 0.79 -4.13
CA SER A 80 14.58 0.94 -5.21
C SER A 80 14.04 0.40 -6.53
N GLY A 81 13.36 -0.76 -6.50
CA GLY A 81 12.70 -1.30 -7.68
C GLY A 81 11.59 -0.39 -8.19
N LEU A 82 10.81 0.20 -7.29
CA LEU A 82 9.76 1.13 -7.67
C LEU A 82 10.34 2.39 -8.34
N TYR A 83 11.40 2.96 -7.77
CA TYR A 83 12.07 4.11 -8.35
C TYR A 83 12.69 3.79 -9.71
N GLN A 84 13.26 2.61 -9.86
CA GLN A 84 13.90 2.21 -11.10
C GLN A 84 12.89 1.91 -12.22
N ASN A 85 11.82 1.16 -11.90
CA ASN A 85 10.95 0.58 -12.91
C ASN A 85 9.62 1.32 -13.07
N THR A 86 9.08 1.90 -12.01
CA THR A 86 7.75 2.53 -12.03
C THR A 86 7.84 4.03 -12.25
N LYS A 87 8.73 4.71 -11.55
CA LYS A 87 8.84 6.17 -11.62
C LYS A 87 8.95 6.71 -13.04
N PRO A 88 9.79 6.13 -13.94
CA PRO A 88 9.93 6.67 -15.29
C PRO A 88 8.66 6.66 -16.13
N GLN A 89 7.71 5.78 -15.82
CA GLN A 89 6.47 5.63 -16.58
C GLN A 89 5.22 6.00 -15.76
N ALA A 90 5.40 6.54 -14.56
CA ALA A 90 4.27 6.85 -13.68
C ALA A 90 3.45 8.02 -14.20
N LYS A 91 2.13 7.89 -14.12
CA LYS A 91 1.18 8.98 -14.37
C LYS A 91 0.96 9.79 -13.10
N VAL A 92 1.10 9.16 -11.95
CA VAL A 92 1.11 9.80 -10.63
C VAL A 92 2.40 9.38 -9.93
N TRP A 93 3.13 10.35 -9.41
CA TRP A 93 4.31 10.11 -8.60
C TRP A 93 4.44 11.24 -7.59
N ARG A 94 4.17 10.91 -6.31
CA ARG A 94 4.28 11.86 -5.21
C ARG A 94 5.09 11.24 -4.08
N GLU A 95 6.23 11.82 -3.79
CA GLU A 95 7.03 11.41 -2.64
C GLU A 95 6.38 12.03 -1.41
N LEU A 96 5.85 11.17 -0.54
CA LEU A 96 5.08 11.58 0.63
C LEU A 96 5.98 11.84 1.82
N SER A 97 5.45 12.57 2.81
CA SER A 97 6.06 12.58 4.14
C SER A 97 6.08 11.15 4.68
N PRO A 98 7.07 10.80 5.53
CA PRO A 98 7.16 9.43 6.05
C PRO A 98 5.86 9.00 6.73
N ILE A 99 5.47 7.73 6.50
CA ILE A 99 4.32 7.11 7.15
C ILE A 99 4.86 6.25 8.28
N GLN A 100 4.50 6.58 9.52
CA GLN A 100 5.00 5.91 10.72
C GLN A 100 6.53 5.84 10.77
N GLY A 101 7.21 6.83 10.18
CA GLY A 101 8.66 6.90 10.10
C GLY A 101 9.28 6.17 8.92
N PHE A 102 8.46 5.62 8.00
CA PHE A 102 8.94 4.89 6.83
C PHE A 102 8.74 5.71 5.56
N PRO A 103 9.69 5.67 4.61
CA PRO A 103 9.54 6.36 3.35
C PRO A 103 8.38 5.81 2.54
N ALA A 104 7.64 6.70 1.88
CA ALA A 104 6.42 6.33 1.17
C ALA A 104 6.27 7.13 -0.12
N VAL A 105 5.69 6.51 -1.13
CA VAL A 105 5.44 7.12 -2.44
C VAL A 105 4.02 6.79 -2.90
N ALA A 106 3.26 7.82 -3.26
CA ALA A 106 2.00 7.64 -3.96
C ALA A 106 2.28 7.55 -5.46
N ASN A 107 1.74 6.53 -6.10
CA ASN A 107 2.07 6.26 -7.50
C ASN A 107 0.93 5.57 -8.24
N SER A 108 0.91 5.76 -9.56
CA SER A 108 0.02 5.03 -10.46
C SER A 108 0.60 5.10 -11.88
N THR A 109 0.50 4.00 -12.61
CA THR A 109 0.87 3.94 -14.02
C THR A 109 -0.34 4.02 -14.94
N PHE A 110 -1.56 4.01 -14.40
CA PHE A 110 -2.78 3.93 -15.23
C PHE A 110 -3.33 5.29 -15.63
N SER A 111 -3.32 6.26 -14.72
CA SER A 111 -3.99 7.52 -14.95
C SER A 111 -3.55 8.56 -13.94
N SER A 112 -4.08 9.77 -14.08
CA SER A 112 -3.82 10.88 -13.18
C SER A 112 -4.61 10.75 -11.86
N GLY A 113 -4.55 9.64 -11.20
CA GLY A 113 -5.08 9.44 -9.83
C GLY A 113 -6.56 9.74 -9.66
N THR A 114 -6.93 11.02 -9.63
CA THR A 114 -8.30 11.45 -9.32
C THR A 114 -9.32 11.07 -10.39
N GLN A 115 -8.93 10.94 -11.66
CA GLN A 115 -9.86 10.67 -12.76
C GLN A 115 -10.43 9.26 -12.73
N THR A 116 -9.66 8.26 -12.28
CA THR A 116 -10.12 6.88 -12.24
C THR A 116 -10.36 6.38 -10.82
N GLY A 117 -10.05 7.21 -9.83
CA GLY A 117 -10.15 6.80 -8.44
C GLY A 117 -9.06 5.82 -8.02
N PHE A 118 -7.97 5.68 -8.76
CA PHE A 118 -6.89 4.77 -8.41
C PHE A 118 -5.61 5.53 -8.07
N CYS A 119 -5.05 5.21 -6.92
CA CYS A 119 -3.71 5.60 -6.53
C CYS A 119 -3.20 4.60 -5.51
N GLN A 120 -1.99 4.12 -5.70
CA GLN A 120 -1.33 3.21 -4.78
C GLN A 120 -0.34 3.98 -3.92
N VAL A 121 -0.24 3.60 -2.66
CA VAL A 121 0.83 4.09 -1.78
C VAL A 121 1.73 2.92 -1.42
N SER A 122 3.01 3.06 -1.74
CA SER A 122 4.03 2.08 -1.44
C SER A 122 4.87 2.58 -0.29
N VAL A 123 5.01 1.78 0.76
CA VAL A 123 5.78 2.12 1.96
C VAL A 123 6.95 1.16 2.09
N GLY A 124 8.17 1.70 2.14
CA GLY A 124 9.37 0.90 2.35
C GLY A 124 9.55 0.59 3.83
N ILE A 125 9.27 -0.64 4.23
CA ILE A 125 9.46 -1.08 5.62
C ILE A 125 10.88 -1.58 5.89
N SER A 126 11.61 -1.84 4.84
CA SER A 126 13.06 -2.07 4.82
C SER A 126 13.56 -1.69 3.42
N ASP A 127 14.88 -1.70 3.22
CA ASP A 127 15.42 -1.43 1.89
C ASP A 127 15.03 -2.50 0.86
N GLU A 128 14.60 -3.68 1.33
CA GLU A 128 14.26 -4.82 0.49
C GLU A 128 12.76 -5.06 0.33
N LEU A 129 11.92 -4.47 1.20
CA LEU A 129 10.51 -4.86 1.31
C LEU A 129 9.60 -3.64 1.31
N THR A 130 8.48 -3.75 0.58
CA THR A 130 7.42 -2.74 0.63
C THR A 130 6.07 -3.36 0.97
N VAL A 131 5.20 -2.51 1.49
CA VAL A 131 3.78 -2.79 1.61
C VAL A 131 3.07 -1.77 0.75
N ASP A 132 2.20 -2.24 -0.14
CA ASP A 132 1.44 -1.38 -1.04
C ASP A 132 -0.03 -1.40 -0.64
N ALA A 133 -0.64 -0.22 -0.54
CA ALA A 133 -2.06 -0.08 -0.26
C ALA A 133 -2.72 0.77 -1.34
N SER A 134 -3.87 0.33 -1.83
CA SER A 134 -4.65 1.12 -2.78
C SER A 134 -6.12 1.06 -2.41
N LEU A 135 -6.71 2.24 -2.16
CA LEU A 135 -8.13 2.36 -1.88
C LEU A 135 -8.79 3.07 -3.05
N THR A 136 -9.71 2.36 -3.72
CA THR A 136 -10.63 2.96 -4.67
C THR A 136 -11.82 3.46 -3.86
N PRO A 137 -12.07 4.76 -3.82
CA PRO A 137 -13.16 5.30 -3.01
C PRO A 137 -14.52 4.87 -3.53
N SER A 138 -15.55 4.95 -2.67
CA SER A 138 -16.92 4.71 -3.08
C SER A 138 -17.31 5.68 -4.21
N ASP A 139 -18.34 5.32 -4.97
CA ASP A 139 -18.84 6.16 -6.06
C ASP A 139 -19.20 7.57 -5.55
N ALA A 140 -19.80 7.65 -4.36
CA ALA A 140 -20.18 8.93 -3.76
C ALA A 140 -18.94 9.78 -3.42
N LYS A 141 -17.91 9.18 -2.83
CA LYS A 141 -16.68 9.90 -2.50
C LYS A 141 -15.92 10.33 -3.75
N ARG A 142 -15.91 9.49 -4.78
CA ARG A 142 -15.27 9.84 -6.06
C ARG A 142 -15.99 11.01 -6.71
N ALA A 143 -17.33 11.02 -6.69
CA ALA A 143 -18.13 12.11 -7.21
C ALA A 143 -17.88 13.42 -6.45
N SER A 144 -17.54 13.35 -5.16
CA SER A 144 -17.20 14.53 -4.36
C SER A 144 -15.76 15.01 -4.52
N GLY A 145 -14.96 14.33 -5.34
CA GLY A 145 -13.58 14.73 -5.63
C GLY A 145 -12.55 14.28 -4.60
N ALA A 146 -12.85 13.24 -3.81
CA ALA A 146 -11.89 12.70 -2.85
C ALA A 146 -10.60 12.26 -3.56
N ASP A 147 -9.45 12.61 -2.98
CA ASP A 147 -8.14 12.24 -3.54
C ASP A 147 -7.80 10.80 -3.17
N PRO A 148 -7.74 9.89 -4.16
CA PRO A 148 -7.43 8.48 -3.86
C PRO A 148 -6.03 8.28 -3.28
N CYS A 149 -5.07 9.17 -3.56
CA CYS A 149 -3.74 9.07 -2.97
C CYS A 149 -3.78 9.34 -1.46
N GLU A 150 -4.55 10.33 -1.01
CA GLU A 150 -4.71 10.60 0.42
C GLU A 150 -5.41 9.45 1.13
N LEU A 151 -6.46 8.90 0.50
CA LEU A 151 -7.19 7.77 1.08
C LEU A 151 -6.32 6.53 1.19
N SER A 152 -5.53 6.25 0.14
CA SER A 152 -4.60 5.12 0.15
C SER A 152 -3.50 5.32 1.20
N ALA A 153 -3.03 6.56 1.40
CA ALA A 153 -2.04 6.86 2.44
C ALA A 153 -2.57 6.59 3.85
N ARG A 154 -3.86 6.89 4.10
CA ARG A 154 -4.47 6.58 5.40
C ARG A 154 -4.56 5.07 5.64
N VAL A 155 -4.88 4.31 4.61
CA VAL A 155 -4.89 2.84 4.72
C VAL A 155 -3.48 2.32 4.97
N ALA A 156 -2.50 2.84 4.22
CA ALA A 156 -1.10 2.46 4.42
C ALA A 156 -0.64 2.74 5.86
N ASP A 157 -1.06 3.87 6.44
CA ASP A 157 -0.75 4.20 7.83
C ASP A 157 -1.31 3.14 8.80
N MET A 158 -2.55 2.73 8.60
CA MET A 158 -3.18 1.67 9.42
C MET A 158 -2.41 0.36 9.31
N VAL A 159 -2.07 -0.05 8.08
CA VAL A 159 -1.36 -1.31 7.85
C VAL A 159 0.02 -1.28 8.50
N VAL A 160 0.78 -0.21 8.29
CA VAL A 160 2.13 -0.10 8.85
C VAL A 160 2.08 -0.06 10.38
N SER A 161 1.10 0.62 10.96
CA SER A 161 0.88 0.62 12.41
C SER A 161 0.68 -0.80 12.94
N ASN A 162 -0.12 -1.61 12.23
CA ASN A 162 -0.36 -3.00 12.62
C ASN A 162 0.90 -3.85 12.48
N LEU A 163 1.70 -3.64 11.43
CA LEU A 163 2.96 -4.35 11.25
C LEU A 163 3.97 -3.99 12.33
N LYS A 164 4.05 -2.73 12.71
CA LYS A 164 4.91 -2.29 13.82
C LYS A 164 4.51 -3.00 15.12
N ARG A 165 3.22 -3.08 15.39
CA ARG A 165 2.69 -3.76 16.58
C ARG A 165 3.05 -5.25 16.56
N LYS A 166 2.93 -5.90 15.41
CA LYS A 166 3.33 -7.29 15.22
C LYS A 166 4.82 -7.49 15.53
N ALA A 167 5.65 -6.53 15.13
CA ALA A 167 7.10 -6.58 15.39
C ALA A 167 7.48 -6.23 16.84
N GLY A 168 6.56 -5.72 17.62
CA GLY A 168 6.85 -5.22 18.97
C GLY A 168 7.52 -3.86 18.97
N ALA A 169 7.34 -3.11 17.90
CA ALA A 169 7.98 -1.80 17.72
C ALA A 169 7.03 -0.64 18.00
#